data_0b7b070cf8024ee5e3c9351d5e26ad53
#
_entry.id   0b7b070cf8024ee5e3c9351d5e26ad53
#
_cell.length_a   1.000
_cell.length_b   1.000
_cell.length_c   1.000
_cell.angle_alpha   90.00
_cell.angle_beta   90.00
_cell.angle_gamma   90.00
#
_symmetry.space_group_name_H-M   'P 1'
#
loop_
_entity.id
_entity.type
_entity.pdbx_description
1 polymer ?
#
loop_
_entity_poly.entity_id
_entity_poly.type
_entity_poly.pdbx_seq_one_letter_code
_entity_poly.pdbx_strand_id
1 'polypeptide(L)'
;MQTSIKQFINSCHALPMEEIQPYIQASIITPDNTGIDDIPNIDLFLAGGITGCWNWQKPLAALISHYLSVATPLTWLIDNSYFTIAIPRREVGFSMEGAAAVAQIEWEHEALSRAFTKSYYFTRDAVQPIVLLELGKHLASPVNMFIAIENGYQRKTDVLVQSDLAIRYANVLSTHELLLWDGAPTRRYTTTTGATAIIHFNEDQPQQEQDIYDNLATYAKVVAAHMLSKRGLDPTPVFDAE
;
A
#
# COMPACT_ATOMS: atom_id res chain seq x y z
N MET A 1 27.39 0.46 -7.67
CA MET A 1 27.39 -0.49 -6.53
C MET A 1 25.93 -0.63 -6.17
N GLN A 2 25.28 -1.67 -6.67
CA GLN A 2 23.85 -1.92 -6.40
C GLN A 2 23.68 -2.27 -4.93
N THR A 3 22.98 -1.42 -4.20
CA THR A 3 22.52 -1.73 -2.84
C THR A 3 21.45 -2.79 -2.98
N SER A 4 21.58 -3.95 -2.34
CA SER A 4 20.51 -4.95 -2.40
C SER A 4 19.21 -4.38 -1.82
N ILE A 5 18.05 -4.82 -2.31
CA ILE A 5 16.72 -4.42 -1.80
C ILE A 5 16.67 -4.55 -0.27
N LYS A 6 17.27 -5.61 0.29
CA LYS A 6 17.37 -5.80 1.73
C LYS A 6 18.16 -4.69 2.43
N GLN A 7 19.29 -4.25 1.85
CA GLN A 7 20.07 -3.13 2.39
C GLN A 7 19.29 -1.82 2.31
N PHE A 8 18.59 -1.58 1.20
CA PHE A 8 17.72 -0.42 1.04
C PHE A 8 16.61 -0.38 2.09
N ILE A 9 15.89 -1.47 2.28
CA ILE A 9 14.82 -1.59 3.28
C ILE A 9 15.37 -1.40 4.70
N ASN A 10 16.51 -2.02 5.03
CA ASN A 10 17.15 -1.84 6.33
C ASN A 10 17.61 -0.39 6.56
N SER A 11 18.10 0.30 5.51
CA SER A 11 18.41 1.73 5.59
C SER A 11 17.16 2.56 5.86
N CYS A 12 16.05 2.26 5.20
CA CYS A 12 14.76 2.93 5.44
C CYS A 12 14.26 2.74 6.90
N HIS A 13 14.52 1.60 7.53
CA HIS A 13 14.18 1.39 8.94
C HIS A 13 15.04 2.22 9.91
N ALA A 14 16.30 2.43 9.56
CA ALA A 14 17.27 3.11 10.43
C ALA A 14 17.13 4.65 10.40
N LEU A 15 16.56 5.21 9.34
CA LEU A 15 16.45 6.66 9.17
C LEU A 15 15.06 7.19 9.54
N PRO A 16 14.95 8.37 10.17
CA PRO A 16 13.68 9.08 10.29
C PRO A 16 13.05 9.33 8.92
N MET A 17 11.72 9.43 8.88
CA MET A 17 11.00 9.67 7.63
C MET A 17 11.44 10.96 6.93
N GLU A 18 11.75 11.99 7.71
CA GLU A 18 12.25 13.30 7.25
C GLU A 18 13.58 13.18 6.49
N GLU A 19 14.43 12.23 6.85
CA GLU A 19 15.72 12.00 6.17
C GLU A 19 15.57 11.16 4.90
N ILE A 20 14.49 10.39 4.77
CA ILE A 20 14.17 9.62 3.56
C ILE A 20 13.46 10.50 2.52
N GLN A 21 12.72 11.50 2.96
CA GLN A 21 11.92 12.38 2.11
C GLN A 21 12.67 13.08 0.96
N PRO A 22 13.95 13.50 1.08
CA PRO A 22 14.69 14.08 -0.04
C PRO A 22 14.92 13.13 -1.23
N TYR A 23 14.81 11.83 -0.99
CA TYR A 23 14.95 10.80 -2.03
C TYR A 23 13.61 10.36 -2.63
N ILE A 24 12.51 10.91 -2.12
CA ILE A 24 11.15 10.48 -2.41
C ILE A 24 10.45 11.57 -3.22
N GLN A 25 10.04 11.27 -4.44
CA GLN A 25 9.19 12.15 -5.25
C GLN A 25 7.69 12.01 -4.88
N ALA A 26 7.40 11.56 -3.69
CA ALA A 26 6.06 11.52 -3.13
C ALA A 26 6.03 12.30 -1.82
N SER A 27 4.96 13.06 -1.61
CA SER A 27 4.68 13.65 -0.30
C SER A 27 4.15 12.58 0.63
N ILE A 28 4.82 12.34 1.75
CA ILE A 28 4.34 11.39 2.75
C ILE A 28 3.67 12.14 3.88
N ILE A 29 2.40 11.83 4.10
CA ILE A 29 1.61 12.37 5.20
C ILE A 29 1.37 11.30 6.27
N THR A 30 1.44 11.74 7.52
CA THR A 30 1.21 10.91 8.71
C THR A 30 0.41 11.71 9.72
N PRO A 31 -0.19 11.08 10.74
CA PRO A 31 -0.84 11.80 11.82
C PRO A 31 0.10 12.72 12.63
N ASP A 32 1.42 12.57 12.49
CA ASP A 32 2.42 13.39 13.19
C ASP A 32 2.74 14.68 12.43
N ASN A 33 2.62 14.69 11.09
CA ASN A 33 3.01 15.84 10.27
C ASN A 33 1.83 16.55 9.57
N THR A 34 0.63 15.96 9.60
CA THR A 34 -0.55 16.51 8.91
C THR A 34 -1.78 16.42 9.81
N GLY A 35 -2.34 17.56 10.17
CA GLY A 35 -3.62 17.63 10.92
C GLY A 35 -4.79 17.12 10.09
N ILE A 36 -5.89 16.71 10.75
CA ILE A 36 -7.08 16.19 10.08
C ILE A 36 -7.69 17.19 9.08
N ASP A 37 -7.69 18.47 9.42
CA ASP A 37 -8.25 19.53 8.57
C ASP A 37 -7.35 19.84 7.35
N ASP A 38 -6.07 19.51 7.44
CA ASP A 38 -5.05 19.77 6.42
C ASP A 38 -4.81 18.59 5.47
N ILE A 39 -5.53 17.48 5.64
CA ILE A 39 -5.37 16.29 4.79
C ILE A 39 -5.70 16.64 3.33
N PRO A 40 -4.73 16.52 2.40
CA PRO A 40 -4.95 16.80 0.98
C PRO A 40 -5.70 15.64 0.29
N ASN A 41 -5.86 15.74 -1.02
CA ASN A 41 -6.17 14.55 -1.84
C ASN A 41 -5.01 13.55 -1.77
N ILE A 42 -5.33 12.29 -1.53
CA ILE A 42 -4.37 11.21 -1.32
C ILE A 42 -4.40 10.28 -2.53
N ASP A 43 -3.24 10.05 -3.14
CA ASP A 43 -3.13 9.08 -4.23
C ASP A 43 -3.14 7.64 -3.70
N LEU A 44 -2.49 7.41 -2.54
CA LEU A 44 -2.36 6.10 -1.93
C LEU A 44 -2.42 6.16 -0.40
N PHE A 45 -3.27 5.34 0.20
CA PHE A 45 -3.27 5.08 1.65
C PHE A 45 -2.73 3.68 1.95
N LEU A 46 -1.76 3.57 2.86
CA LEU A 46 -1.14 2.31 3.28
C LEU A 46 -1.81 1.77 4.56
N ALA A 47 -2.94 1.08 4.38
CA ALA A 47 -3.68 0.42 5.45
C ALA A 47 -3.04 -0.92 5.83
N GLY A 48 -2.93 -1.20 7.11
CA GLY A 48 -2.42 -2.49 7.60
C GLY A 48 -2.00 -2.43 9.06
N GLY A 49 -1.53 -3.56 9.59
CA GLY A 49 -1.18 -3.70 10.98
C GLY A 49 -0.09 -2.75 11.44
N ILE A 50 -0.31 -2.12 12.59
CA ILE A 50 0.63 -1.23 13.26
C ILE A 50 1.13 -1.89 14.55
N THR A 51 0.23 -2.13 15.48
CA THR A 51 0.55 -2.71 16.78
C THR A 51 0.95 -4.18 16.65
N GLY A 52 2.11 -4.53 17.15
CA GLY A 52 2.63 -5.89 17.07
C GLY A 52 3.12 -6.30 15.67
N CYS A 53 3.12 -5.39 14.70
CA CYS A 53 3.61 -5.62 13.35
C CYS A 53 4.91 -4.86 13.11
N TRP A 54 5.79 -5.44 12.30
CA TRP A 54 6.97 -4.72 11.84
C TRP A 54 6.58 -3.47 11.03
N ASN A 55 7.48 -2.50 10.92
CA ASN A 55 7.18 -1.25 10.21
C ASN A 55 7.34 -1.45 8.69
N TRP A 56 6.36 -2.10 8.07
CA TRP A 56 6.31 -2.38 6.64
C TRP A 56 5.91 -1.16 5.80
N GLN A 57 5.17 -0.20 6.37
CA GLN A 57 4.69 0.98 5.65
C GLN A 57 5.84 1.83 5.14
N LYS A 58 6.85 2.05 5.97
CA LYS A 58 7.99 2.91 5.66
C LYS A 58 8.81 2.39 4.47
N PRO A 59 9.31 1.15 4.45
CA PRO A 59 10.01 0.62 3.29
C PRO A 59 9.12 0.47 2.06
N LEU A 60 7.83 0.16 2.22
CA LEU A 60 6.91 0.10 1.09
C LEU A 60 6.73 1.47 0.44
N ALA A 61 6.50 2.52 1.23
CA ALA A 61 6.40 3.89 0.71
C ALA A 61 7.69 4.34 0.01
N ALA A 62 8.85 4.00 0.57
CA ALA A 62 10.14 4.32 -0.03
C ALA A 62 10.34 3.60 -1.38
N LEU A 63 10.00 2.31 -1.47
CA LEU A 63 10.06 1.55 -2.72
C LEU A 63 9.09 2.10 -3.77
N ILE A 64 7.83 2.35 -3.40
CA ILE A 64 6.84 2.96 -4.31
C ILE A 64 7.37 4.30 -4.82
N SER A 65 7.87 5.15 -3.95
CA SER A 65 8.42 6.46 -4.32
C SER A 65 9.61 6.35 -5.26
N HIS A 66 10.50 5.37 -5.02
CA HIS A 66 11.60 5.08 -5.91
C HIS A 66 11.10 4.73 -7.32
N TYR A 67 10.16 3.79 -7.42
CA TYR A 67 9.61 3.37 -8.72
C TYR A 67 8.82 4.51 -9.42
N LEU A 68 8.09 5.33 -8.67
CA LEU A 68 7.47 6.53 -9.22
C LEU A 68 8.52 7.50 -9.77
N SER A 69 9.66 7.66 -9.08
CA SER A 69 10.72 8.58 -9.50
C SER A 69 11.41 8.15 -10.79
N VAL A 70 11.57 6.84 -11.00
CA VAL A 70 12.18 6.30 -12.22
C VAL A 70 11.30 6.53 -13.45
N ALA A 71 9.99 6.47 -13.27
CA ALA A 71 9.03 6.52 -14.39
C ALA A 71 8.37 7.89 -14.59
N THR A 72 8.56 8.85 -13.66
CA THR A 72 7.93 10.17 -13.77
C THR A 72 8.89 11.18 -14.39
N PRO A 73 8.58 11.74 -15.58
CA PRO A 73 9.39 12.78 -16.17
C PRO A 73 9.47 14.02 -15.27
N LEU A 74 10.65 14.63 -15.16
CA LEU A 74 10.85 15.83 -14.36
C LEU A 74 9.94 17.00 -14.81
N THR A 75 9.69 17.10 -16.09
CA THR A 75 8.76 18.11 -16.68
C THR A 75 7.34 17.92 -16.17
N TRP A 76 6.89 16.68 -15.97
CA TRP A 76 5.58 16.40 -15.43
C TRP A 76 5.43 16.87 -13.98
N LEU A 77 6.48 16.72 -13.17
CA LEU A 77 6.48 17.15 -11.76
C LEU A 77 6.43 18.68 -11.60
N ILE A 78 6.94 19.43 -12.59
CA ILE A 78 6.89 20.90 -12.56
C ILE A 78 5.44 21.38 -12.74
N ASP A 79 4.68 20.70 -13.57
CA ASP A 79 3.32 21.09 -13.95
C ASP A 79 2.23 20.43 -13.08
N ASN A 80 2.58 19.42 -12.30
CA ASN A 80 1.66 18.62 -11.49
C ASN A 80 2.13 18.50 -10.05
N SER A 81 1.18 18.29 -9.15
CA SER A 81 1.46 18.00 -7.75
C SER A 81 2.19 16.67 -7.61
N TYR A 82 3.05 16.58 -6.60
CA TYR A 82 3.66 15.32 -6.21
C TYR A 82 2.59 14.26 -5.88
N PHE A 83 2.95 12.98 -6.01
CA PHE A 83 2.12 11.90 -5.47
C PHE A 83 2.06 12.03 -3.95
N THR A 84 0.89 11.79 -3.38
CA THR A 84 0.68 11.82 -1.93
C THR A 84 0.41 10.42 -1.40
N ILE A 85 1.25 9.96 -0.48
CA ILE A 85 1.12 8.67 0.20
C ILE A 85 0.81 8.91 1.67
N ALA A 86 -0.30 8.38 2.16
CA ALA A 86 -0.69 8.45 3.56
C ALA A 86 -0.28 7.20 4.32
N ILE A 87 0.38 7.38 5.46
CA ILE A 87 0.82 6.33 6.37
C ILE A 87 0.20 6.58 7.74
N PRO A 88 -0.66 5.69 8.26
CA PRO A 88 -1.32 5.90 9.56
C PRO A 88 -0.40 5.68 10.76
N ARG A 89 0.79 5.10 10.56
CA ARG A 89 1.74 4.82 11.63
C ARG A 89 2.42 6.09 12.11
N ARG A 90 2.41 6.32 13.42
CA ARG A 90 3.20 7.36 14.09
C ARG A 90 4.62 6.88 14.32
N GLU A 91 5.59 7.79 14.27
CA GLU A 91 6.99 7.50 14.62
C GLU A 91 7.17 7.41 16.13
N VAL A 92 6.46 8.24 16.88
CA VAL A 92 6.45 8.22 18.34
C VAL A 92 5.22 7.47 18.83
N GLY A 93 5.42 6.54 19.76
CA GLY A 93 4.32 5.81 20.39
C GLY A 93 3.32 6.77 21.03
N PHE A 94 2.04 6.50 20.85
CA PHE A 94 0.94 7.29 21.45
C PHE A 94 0.01 6.37 22.26
N SER A 95 -0.79 6.97 23.13
CA SER A 95 -1.77 6.20 23.90
C SER A 95 -2.89 5.69 22.98
N MET A 96 -3.20 4.40 23.12
CA MET A 96 -4.34 3.76 22.44
C MET A 96 -5.67 4.01 23.16
N GLU A 97 -5.70 4.95 24.12
CA GLU A 97 -6.87 5.27 24.94
C GLU A 97 -7.21 6.76 24.92
N GLY A 98 -8.46 7.06 25.20
CA GLY A 98 -8.94 8.43 25.34
C GLY A 98 -8.90 9.24 24.07
N ALA A 99 -8.70 10.55 24.19
CA ALA A 99 -8.78 11.52 23.08
C ALA A 99 -7.71 11.26 21.99
N ALA A 100 -6.53 10.78 22.38
CA ALA A 100 -5.46 10.48 21.41
C ALA A 100 -5.85 9.33 20.47
N ALA A 101 -6.47 8.28 21.00
CA ALA A 101 -6.96 7.18 20.19
C ALA A 101 -8.09 7.62 19.25
N VAL A 102 -9.01 8.45 19.73
CA VAL A 102 -10.10 9.03 18.91
C VAL A 102 -9.52 9.85 17.76
N ALA A 103 -8.60 10.77 18.05
CA ALA A 103 -7.98 11.60 17.02
C ALA A 103 -7.23 10.78 15.95
N GLN A 104 -6.57 9.67 16.35
CA GLN A 104 -5.94 8.74 15.42
C GLN A 104 -6.97 8.07 14.49
N ILE A 105 -8.05 7.56 15.08
CA ILE A 105 -9.13 6.89 14.33
C ILE A 105 -9.80 7.85 13.35
N GLU A 106 -10.07 9.08 13.78
CA GLU A 106 -10.66 10.12 12.95
C GLU A 106 -9.75 10.49 11.78
N TRP A 107 -8.44 10.64 12.03
CA TRP A 107 -7.45 10.91 11.00
C TRP A 107 -7.38 9.77 9.97
N GLU A 108 -7.30 8.52 10.44
CA GLU A 108 -7.27 7.33 9.58
C GLU A 108 -8.53 7.25 8.72
N HIS A 109 -9.70 7.48 9.33
CA HIS A 109 -10.98 7.46 8.64
C HIS A 109 -11.03 8.51 7.51
N GLU A 110 -10.65 9.75 7.83
CA GLU A 110 -10.64 10.86 6.87
C GLU A 110 -9.64 10.61 5.74
N ALA A 111 -8.41 10.21 6.07
CA ALA A 111 -7.38 9.90 5.09
C ALA A 111 -7.78 8.73 4.18
N LEU A 112 -8.34 7.66 4.73
CA LEU A 112 -8.90 6.54 3.96
C LEU A 112 -10.04 6.98 3.03
N SER A 113 -10.89 7.88 3.47
CA SER A 113 -12.02 8.37 2.67
C SER A 113 -11.56 9.20 1.47
N ARG A 114 -10.48 9.97 1.64
CA ARG A 114 -9.89 10.83 0.59
C ARG A 114 -8.94 10.08 -0.35
N ALA A 115 -8.51 8.87 0.01
CA ALA A 115 -7.56 8.12 -0.79
C ALA A 115 -8.18 7.57 -2.07
N PHE A 116 -7.56 7.91 -3.21
CA PHE A 116 -7.94 7.38 -4.51
C PHE A 116 -7.65 5.88 -4.63
N THR A 117 -6.50 5.45 -4.10
CA THR A 117 -6.10 4.04 -4.03
C THR A 117 -5.86 3.64 -2.57
N LYS A 118 -6.36 2.47 -2.18
CA LYS A 118 -6.18 1.88 -0.86
C LYS A 118 -5.35 0.61 -0.98
N SER A 119 -4.25 0.55 -0.23
CA SER A 119 -3.38 -0.62 -0.15
C SER A 119 -3.51 -1.25 1.22
N TYR A 120 -4.02 -2.47 1.28
CA TYR A 120 -4.13 -3.27 2.50
C TYR A 120 -3.01 -4.30 2.54
N TYR A 121 -2.17 -4.24 3.58
CA TYR A 121 -1.06 -5.16 3.75
C TYR A 121 -1.21 -5.93 5.07
N PHE A 122 -1.34 -7.24 4.97
CA PHE A 122 -1.53 -8.15 6.10
C PHE A 122 -0.22 -8.85 6.42
N THR A 123 0.43 -8.40 7.51
CA THR A 123 1.64 -9.05 8.04
C THR A 123 1.28 -10.29 8.84
N ARG A 124 2.18 -11.26 8.89
CA ARG A 124 1.99 -12.50 9.66
C ARG A 124 2.07 -12.31 11.18
N ASP A 125 2.54 -11.15 11.65
CA ASP A 125 2.86 -10.92 13.06
C ASP A 125 1.63 -10.79 13.96
N ALA A 126 0.49 -10.31 13.43
CA ALA A 126 -0.72 -10.07 14.19
C ALA A 126 -2.00 -10.31 13.38
N VAL A 127 -3.13 -10.51 14.05
CA VAL A 127 -4.45 -10.76 13.41
C VAL A 127 -5.04 -9.51 12.74
N GLN A 128 -4.70 -8.32 13.20
CA GLN A 128 -5.09 -7.04 12.60
C GLN A 128 -6.63 -6.84 12.46
N PRO A 129 -7.43 -6.96 13.53
CA PRO A 129 -8.90 -6.96 13.44
C PRO A 129 -9.48 -5.65 12.92
N ILE A 130 -8.85 -4.51 13.21
CA ILE A 130 -9.29 -3.20 12.71
C ILE A 130 -9.09 -3.10 11.20
N VAL A 131 -7.96 -3.58 10.70
CA VAL A 131 -7.67 -3.62 9.25
C VAL A 131 -8.70 -4.50 8.51
N LEU A 132 -9.11 -5.63 9.10
CA LEU A 132 -10.16 -6.47 8.55
C LEU A 132 -11.52 -5.75 8.49
N LEU A 133 -11.86 -4.95 9.52
CA LEU A 133 -13.08 -4.14 9.55
C LEU A 133 -13.06 -3.07 8.45
N GLU A 134 -11.94 -2.36 8.30
CA GLU A 134 -11.75 -1.34 7.27
C GLU A 134 -11.79 -1.93 5.87
N LEU A 135 -11.11 -3.05 5.65
CA LEU A 135 -11.17 -3.79 4.38
C LEU A 135 -12.62 -4.15 4.03
N GLY A 136 -13.35 -4.76 4.97
CA GLY A 136 -14.74 -5.15 4.76
C GLY A 136 -15.63 -3.97 4.40
N LYS A 137 -15.43 -2.80 5.02
CA LYS A 137 -16.14 -1.56 4.71
C LYS A 137 -15.89 -1.09 3.27
N HIS A 138 -14.64 -1.19 2.79
CA HIS A 138 -14.27 -0.68 1.48
C HIS A 138 -14.50 -1.68 0.33
N LEU A 139 -14.55 -2.98 0.62
CA LEU A 139 -14.85 -4.01 -0.38
C LEU A 139 -16.26 -3.84 -1.01
N ALA A 140 -17.18 -3.20 -0.32
CA ALA A 140 -18.53 -2.92 -0.83
C ALA A 140 -18.59 -1.71 -1.79
N SER A 141 -17.49 -1.01 -1.99
CA SER A 141 -17.43 0.20 -2.83
C SER A 141 -16.49 0.01 -4.01
N PRO A 142 -16.80 0.57 -5.20
CA PRO A 142 -15.96 0.46 -6.38
C PRO A 142 -14.74 1.41 -6.25
N VAL A 143 -13.76 1.04 -5.45
CA VAL A 143 -12.52 1.80 -5.23
C VAL A 143 -11.32 1.04 -5.79
N ASN A 144 -10.27 1.76 -6.17
CA ASN A 144 -9.00 1.13 -6.49
C ASN A 144 -8.39 0.55 -5.21
N MET A 145 -8.15 -0.75 -5.22
CA MET A 145 -7.74 -1.47 -4.02
C MET A 145 -6.64 -2.47 -4.34
N PHE A 146 -5.65 -2.49 -3.47
CA PHE A 146 -4.60 -3.50 -3.46
C PHE A 146 -4.65 -4.24 -2.13
N ILE A 147 -4.56 -5.56 -2.17
CA ILE A 147 -4.54 -6.41 -0.99
C ILE A 147 -3.32 -7.31 -1.12
N ALA A 148 -2.39 -7.19 -0.17
CA ALA A 148 -1.25 -8.07 -0.07
C ALA A 148 -1.26 -8.82 1.26
N ILE A 149 -0.90 -10.09 1.22
CA ILE A 149 -0.98 -10.98 2.38
C ILE A 149 0.31 -11.76 2.50
N GLU A 150 1.04 -11.54 3.59
CA GLU A 150 2.23 -12.33 3.89
C GLU A 150 1.88 -13.80 4.10
N ASN A 151 2.79 -14.67 3.69
CA ASN A 151 2.70 -16.07 4.03
C ASN A 151 2.78 -16.25 5.56
N GLY A 152 1.95 -17.15 6.10
CA GLY A 152 1.82 -17.33 7.54
C GLY A 152 0.85 -16.36 8.24
N TYR A 153 0.22 -15.42 7.54
CA TYR A 153 -0.87 -14.64 8.11
C TYR A 153 -2.04 -15.56 8.50
N GLN A 154 -2.44 -15.52 9.78
CA GLN A 154 -3.39 -16.48 10.36
C GLN A 154 -4.77 -16.48 9.68
N ARG A 155 -5.21 -15.34 9.14
CA ARG A 155 -6.52 -15.17 8.49
C ARG A 155 -6.41 -15.05 6.96
N LYS A 156 -5.33 -15.59 6.36
CA LYS A 156 -5.07 -15.52 4.92
C LYS A 156 -6.27 -16.01 4.10
N THR A 157 -6.80 -17.19 4.42
CA THR A 157 -7.95 -17.77 3.72
C THR A 157 -9.19 -16.89 3.82
N ASP A 158 -9.45 -16.31 5.00
CA ASP A 158 -10.59 -15.41 5.18
C ASP A 158 -10.47 -14.17 4.31
N VAL A 159 -9.30 -13.51 4.32
CA VAL A 159 -9.06 -12.32 3.49
C VAL A 159 -9.22 -12.66 2.01
N LEU A 160 -8.62 -13.75 1.53
CA LEU A 160 -8.70 -14.17 0.14
C LEU A 160 -10.14 -14.46 -0.30
N VAL A 161 -10.85 -15.30 0.45
CA VAL A 161 -12.18 -15.74 0.07
C VAL A 161 -13.21 -14.64 0.24
N GLN A 162 -13.18 -13.91 1.36
CA GLN A 162 -14.15 -12.83 1.60
C GLN A 162 -13.95 -11.67 0.64
N SER A 163 -12.70 -11.31 0.31
CA SER A 163 -12.43 -10.27 -0.67
C SER A 163 -12.89 -10.68 -2.07
N ASP A 164 -12.59 -11.90 -2.49
CA ASP A 164 -13.04 -12.44 -3.78
C ASP A 164 -14.57 -12.44 -3.90
N LEU A 165 -15.25 -12.92 -2.88
CA LEU A 165 -16.71 -12.91 -2.83
C LEU A 165 -17.28 -11.49 -2.83
N ALA A 166 -16.77 -10.62 -1.97
CA ALA A 166 -17.28 -9.26 -1.89
C ALA A 166 -17.08 -8.49 -3.21
N ILE A 167 -15.93 -8.60 -3.85
CA ILE A 167 -15.66 -7.96 -5.13
C ILE A 167 -16.60 -8.49 -6.22
N ARG A 168 -16.82 -9.80 -6.27
CA ARG A 168 -17.71 -10.41 -7.26
C ARG A 168 -19.19 -10.04 -7.07
N TYR A 169 -19.66 -9.98 -5.83
CA TYR A 169 -21.06 -9.75 -5.54
C TYR A 169 -21.43 -8.28 -5.34
N ALA A 170 -20.53 -7.47 -4.81
CA ALA A 170 -20.78 -6.04 -4.61
C ALA A 170 -20.57 -5.20 -5.88
N ASN A 171 -19.74 -5.66 -6.79
CA ASN A 171 -19.41 -4.95 -8.02
C ASN A 171 -19.82 -5.78 -9.22
N VAL A 172 -20.48 -5.13 -10.18
CA VAL A 172 -20.70 -5.74 -11.48
C VAL A 172 -19.33 -5.82 -12.15
N LEU A 173 -18.73 -7.02 -12.13
CA LEU A 173 -17.41 -7.24 -12.73
C LEU A 173 -17.48 -7.15 -14.25
N SER A 174 -16.55 -6.45 -14.85
CA SER A 174 -16.30 -6.56 -16.28
C SER A 174 -15.30 -7.68 -16.61
N THR A 175 -14.28 -7.86 -15.79
CA THR A 175 -13.25 -8.90 -15.97
C THR A 175 -12.73 -9.43 -14.65
N HIS A 176 -12.29 -10.69 -14.69
CA HIS A 176 -11.54 -11.35 -13.63
C HIS A 176 -10.39 -12.12 -14.27
N GLU A 177 -9.18 -11.84 -13.85
CA GLU A 177 -7.98 -12.50 -14.33
C GLU A 177 -7.15 -13.04 -13.17
N LEU A 178 -6.65 -14.26 -13.31
CA LEU A 178 -5.59 -14.79 -12.46
C LEU A 178 -4.26 -14.55 -13.18
N LEU A 179 -3.43 -13.71 -12.60
CA LEU A 179 -2.11 -13.38 -13.12
C LEU A 179 -1.05 -14.03 -12.22
N LEU A 180 0.04 -14.47 -12.84
CA LEU A 180 1.27 -14.76 -12.12
C LEU A 180 2.16 -13.52 -12.23
N TRP A 181 2.46 -12.91 -11.10
CA TRP A 181 3.33 -11.74 -11.05
C TRP A 181 4.62 -12.14 -10.35
N ASP A 182 5.74 -12.13 -11.07
CA ASP A 182 7.04 -12.64 -10.58
C ASP A 182 6.93 -13.98 -9.87
N GLY A 183 6.09 -14.89 -10.41
CA GLY A 183 5.83 -16.21 -9.84
C GLY A 183 4.83 -16.25 -8.68
N ALA A 184 4.40 -15.11 -8.14
CA ALA A 184 3.38 -15.07 -7.10
C ALA A 184 1.97 -14.96 -7.69
N PRO A 185 1.00 -15.78 -7.23
CA PRO A 185 -0.36 -15.69 -7.71
C PRO A 185 -1.00 -14.35 -7.32
N THR A 186 -1.57 -13.70 -8.31
CA THR A 186 -2.23 -12.40 -8.19
C THR A 186 -3.59 -12.45 -8.87
N ARG A 187 -4.64 -12.07 -8.15
CA ARG A 187 -5.98 -11.94 -8.72
C ARG A 187 -6.27 -10.48 -9.03
N ARG A 188 -6.60 -10.20 -10.27
CA ARG A 188 -6.99 -8.88 -10.75
C ARG A 188 -8.47 -8.86 -11.08
N TYR A 189 -9.15 -7.85 -10.60
CA TYR A 189 -10.57 -7.59 -10.87
C TYR A 189 -10.70 -6.18 -11.44
N THR A 190 -11.50 -6.02 -12.48
CA THR A 190 -11.85 -4.71 -13.02
C THR A 190 -13.36 -4.54 -12.97
N THR A 191 -13.84 -3.50 -12.34
CA THR A 191 -15.28 -3.19 -12.26
C THR A 191 -15.77 -2.53 -13.52
N THR A 192 -17.09 -2.49 -13.75
CA THR A 192 -17.71 -1.78 -14.85
C THR A 192 -17.47 -0.27 -14.79
N THR A 193 -17.12 0.27 -13.63
CA THR A 193 -16.75 1.68 -13.44
C THR A 193 -15.26 1.96 -13.70
N GLY A 194 -14.47 0.95 -14.05
CA GLY A 194 -13.04 1.06 -14.30
C GLY A 194 -12.18 1.06 -13.03
N ALA A 195 -12.76 0.83 -11.85
CA ALA A 195 -11.97 0.60 -10.65
C ALA A 195 -11.26 -0.77 -10.72
N THR A 196 -10.08 -0.84 -10.15
CA THR A 196 -9.24 -2.05 -10.17
C THR A 196 -9.01 -2.52 -8.74
N ALA A 197 -9.27 -3.81 -8.48
CA ALA A 197 -8.84 -4.48 -7.25
C ALA A 197 -7.83 -5.57 -7.58
N ILE A 198 -6.73 -5.60 -6.84
CA ILE A 198 -5.66 -6.59 -7.00
C ILE A 198 -5.42 -7.26 -5.67
N ILE A 199 -5.46 -8.59 -5.65
CA ILE A 199 -5.12 -9.39 -4.48
C ILE A 199 -3.83 -10.14 -4.79
N HIS A 200 -2.77 -9.78 -4.07
CA HIS A 200 -1.45 -10.41 -4.15
C HIS A 200 -1.23 -11.29 -2.93
N PHE A 201 -0.83 -12.54 -3.14
CA PHE A 201 -0.59 -13.50 -2.07
C PHE A 201 0.49 -14.50 -2.50
N ASN A 202 1.25 -15.00 -1.54
CA ASN A 202 2.21 -16.07 -1.78
C ASN A 202 1.58 -17.42 -1.50
N GLU A 203 1.96 -18.43 -2.28
CA GLU A 203 1.66 -19.82 -1.98
C GLU A 203 2.43 -20.28 -0.73
N ASP A 204 1.94 -21.34 -0.08
CA ASP A 204 2.43 -21.83 1.21
C ASP A 204 3.82 -22.52 1.08
N GLN A 205 4.82 -21.73 0.70
CA GLN A 205 6.22 -22.13 0.79
C GLN A 205 6.82 -21.64 2.12
N PRO A 206 7.72 -22.38 2.76
CA PRO A 206 8.42 -21.88 3.93
C PRO A 206 9.22 -20.63 3.56
N GLN A 207 8.78 -19.50 4.11
CA GLN A 207 9.30 -18.19 3.73
C GLN A 207 10.62 -17.92 4.44
N GLN A 208 11.68 -17.63 3.69
CA GLN A 208 12.89 -17.03 4.20
C GLN A 208 12.67 -15.52 4.36
N GLU A 209 13.46 -14.87 5.21
CA GLU A 209 13.39 -13.41 5.43
C GLU A 209 13.54 -12.63 4.11
N GLN A 210 14.40 -13.12 3.21
CA GLN A 210 14.62 -12.51 1.89
C GLN A 210 13.33 -12.48 1.04
N ASP A 211 12.51 -13.54 1.10
CA ASP A 211 11.27 -13.63 0.33
C ASP A 211 10.26 -12.52 0.70
N ILE A 212 10.27 -12.06 1.97
CA ILE A 212 9.41 -10.95 2.40
C ILE A 212 9.80 -9.66 1.70
N TYR A 213 11.11 -9.40 1.58
CA TYR A 213 11.62 -8.18 0.95
C TYR A 213 11.41 -8.17 -0.57
N ASP A 214 11.64 -9.30 -1.22
CA ASP A 214 11.41 -9.45 -2.66
C ASP A 214 9.93 -9.31 -3.00
N ASN A 215 9.04 -9.87 -2.18
CA ASN A 215 7.61 -9.72 -2.32
C ASN A 215 7.14 -8.27 -2.09
N LEU A 216 7.73 -7.59 -1.11
CA LEU A 216 7.42 -6.18 -0.87
C LEU A 216 7.83 -5.30 -2.05
N ALA A 217 9.00 -5.57 -2.66
CA ALA A 217 9.47 -4.85 -3.84
C ALA A 217 8.56 -5.10 -5.06
N THR A 218 8.21 -6.35 -5.32
CA THR A 218 7.26 -6.71 -6.38
C THR A 218 5.91 -6.03 -6.17
N TYR A 219 5.40 -6.04 -4.95
CA TYR A 219 4.16 -5.36 -4.60
C TYR A 219 4.26 -3.85 -4.82
N ALA A 220 5.37 -3.23 -4.42
CA ALA A 220 5.62 -1.81 -4.65
C ALA A 220 5.62 -1.43 -6.13
N LYS A 221 6.22 -2.25 -7.00
CA LYS A 221 6.21 -2.06 -8.47
C LYS A 221 4.77 -2.03 -9.01
N VAL A 222 3.94 -2.99 -8.62
CA VAL A 222 2.54 -3.07 -9.07
C VAL A 222 1.75 -1.84 -8.66
N VAL A 223 1.89 -1.41 -7.41
CA VAL A 223 1.20 -0.23 -6.88
C VAL A 223 1.68 1.04 -7.60
N ALA A 224 3.00 1.21 -7.76
CA ALA A 224 3.56 2.36 -8.48
C ALA A 224 3.10 2.43 -9.94
N ALA A 225 3.13 1.30 -10.65
CA ALA A 225 2.65 1.22 -12.04
C ALA A 225 1.18 1.61 -12.16
N HIS A 226 0.33 1.17 -11.23
CA HIS A 226 -1.07 1.58 -11.19
C HIS A 226 -1.22 3.09 -10.96
N MET A 227 -0.50 3.66 -9.99
CA MET A 227 -0.55 5.10 -9.70
C MET A 227 -0.14 5.93 -10.91
N LEU A 228 0.92 5.54 -11.62
CA LEU A 228 1.37 6.18 -12.87
C LEU A 228 0.29 6.12 -13.94
N SER A 229 -0.26 4.93 -14.19
CA SER A 229 -1.33 4.74 -15.20
C SER A 229 -2.55 5.61 -14.92
N LYS A 230 -2.93 5.79 -13.63
CA LYS A 230 -4.06 6.64 -13.25
C LYS A 230 -3.78 8.14 -13.44
N ARG A 231 -2.52 8.53 -13.49
CA ARG A 231 -2.08 9.89 -13.83
C ARG A 231 -1.75 10.06 -15.32
N GLY A 232 -2.02 9.05 -16.16
CA GLY A 232 -1.75 9.07 -17.59
C GLY A 232 -0.27 8.95 -17.97
N LEU A 233 0.56 8.46 -17.06
CA LEU A 233 1.99 8.22 -17.25
C LEU A 233 2.25 6.76 -17.69
N ASP A 234 3.34 6.55 -18.43
CA ASP A 234 3.77 5.23 -18.84
C ASP A 234 4.35 4.45 -17.64
N PRO A 235 3.77 3.32 -17.27
CA PRO A 235 4.28 2.50 -16.16
C PRO A 235 5.44 1.58 -16.56
N THR A 236 5.77 1.43 -17.84
CA THR A 236 6.77 0.48 -18.34
C THR A 236 8.12 0.59 -17.65
N PRO A 237 8.68 1.80 -17.42
CA PRO A 237 9.97 1.94 -16.78
C PRO A 237 10.05 1.37 -15.35
N VAL A 238 8.91 1.23 -14.65
CA VAL A 238 8.86 0.63 -13.31
C VAL A 238 9.30 -0.84 -13.34
N PHE A 239 8.96 -1.56 -14.40
CA PHE A 239 9.26 -2.99 -14.53
C PHE A 239 10.68 -3.27 -14.99
N ASP A 240 11.30 -2.30 -15.66
CA ASP A 240 12.69 -2.35 -16.10
C ASP A 240 13.66 -1.90 -15.01
N ALA A 241 13.17 -1.31 -13.92
CA ALA A 241 13.97 -0.88 -12.78
C ALA A 241 14.40 -2.09 -11.91
N GLU A 242 15.72 -2.22 -11.71
CA GLU A 242 16.34 -3.23 -10.83
C GLU A 242 16.29 -2.82 -9.34
#